data_07ea681528c61e9c99cf3d406370b5f2
#
_entry.id   07ea681528c61e9c99cf3d406370b5f2
#
_cell.length_a   1.000
_cell.length_b   1.000
_cell.length_c   1.000
_cell.angle_alpha   90.00
_cell.angle_beta   90.00
_cell.angle_gamma   90.00
#
_symmetry.space_group_name_H-M   'P 1'
#
loop_
_entity.id
_entity.type
_entity.pdbx_description
1 polymer ?
#
loop_
_entity_poly.entity_id
_entity_poly.type
_entity_poly.pdbx_seq_one_letter_code
_entity_poly.pdbx_strand_id
1 'polypeptide(L)'
;MNIREQSEKLERKYLSPYASLSCESQGRDREEEQCDIRTVYQRDRDRIIHCKAFRRMKHKTQVFLAPMGDHYRTRLTHTLEVAQIARTIAKALRLNEDLTEAIALGHDLGHT
;
A
#
# COMPACT_ATOMS: atom_id res chain seq x y z
N MET A 1 5.89 -2.58 25.02
CA MET A 1 5.15 -2.17 23.80
C MET A 1 6.04 -2.39 22.59
N ASN A 2 5.60 -3.17 21.61
CA ASN A 2 6.39 -3.42 20.42
C ASN A 2 6.24 -2.27 19.40
N ILE A 3 6.98 -2.35 18.29
CA ILE A 3 6.97 -1.29 17.27
C ILE A 3 5.59 -1.14 16.64
N ARG A 4 4.90 -2.24 16.37
CA ARG A 4 3.53 -2.21 15.82
C ARG A 4 2.58 -1.44 16.73
N GLU A 5 2.60 -1.74 18.03
CA GLU A 5 1.73 -1.08 18.99
C GLU A 5 2.06 0.41 19.13
N GLN A 6 3.33 0.77 19.07
CA GLN A 6 3.75 2.18 19.05
C GLN A 6 3.19 2.90 17.83
N SER A 7 3.27 2.28 16.67
CA SER A 7 2.72 2.85 15.42
C SER A 7 1.21 3.02 15.51
N GLU A 8 0.50 2.04 16.05
CA GLU A 8 -0.96 2.12 16.24
C GLU A 8 -1.34 3.25 17.20
N LYS A 9 -0.56 3.45 18.25
CA LYS A 9 -0.77 4.53 19.20
C LYS A 9 -0.58 5.90 18.56
N LEU A 10 0.44 6.05 17.71
CA LEU A 10 0.68 7.28 16.96
C LEU A 10 -0.48 7.57 16.00
N GLU A 11 -1.03 6.55 15.36
CA GLU A 11 -2.21 6.71 14.50
C GLU A 11 -3.37 7.32 15.27
N ARG A 12 -3.65 6.85 16.48
CA ARG A 12 -4.75 7.37 17.30
C ARG A 12 -4.56 8.84 17.63
N LYS A 13 -3.31 9.26 17.86
CA LYS A 13 -3.03 10.65 18.19
C LYS A 13 -3.06 11.58 16.99
N TYR A 14 -2.56 11.12 15.86
CA TYR A 14 -2.26 11.99 14.72
C TYR A 14 -3.38 11.99 13.68
N LEU A 15 -4.01 10.84 13.43
CA LEU A 15 -4.97 10.74 12.34
C LEU A 15 -6.29 11.45 12.66
N SER A 16 -6.98 11.85 11.60
CA SER A 16 -8.31 12.43 11.67
C SER A 16 -9.28 11.48 12.39
N PRO A 17 -10.32 12.01 13.07
CA PRO A 17 -11.37 11.17 13.65
C PRO A 17 -12.09 10.28 12.62
N TYR A 18 -12.03 10.67 11.34
CA TYR A 18 -12.66 9.91 10.25
C TYR A 18 -11.74 8.89 9.61
N ALA A 19 -10.48 8.83 10.03
CA ALA A 19 -9.51 7.91 9.45
C ALA A 19 -9.73 6.48 9.94
N SER A 20 -9.39 5.50 9.08
CA SER A 20 -9.36 4.09 9.48
C SER A 20 -8.08 3.81 10.25
N LEU A 21 -8.21 3.27 11.46
CA LEU A 21 -7.06 2.90 12.29
C LEU A 21 -6.68 1.45 12.06
N SER A 22 -5.36 1.19 12.01
CA SER A 22 -4.86 -0.18 11.81
C SER A 22 -5.34 -1.14 12.91
N CYS A 23 -5.40 -0.67 14.16
CA CYS A 23 -5.82 -1.51 15.28
C CYS A 23 -7.32 -1.85 15.24
N GLU A 24 -8.11 -1.15 14.45
CA GLU A 24 -9.55 -1.37 14.29
C GLU A 24 -9.89 -2.06 12.97
N SER A 25 -8.91 -2.57 12.26
CA SER A 25 -9.13 -3.31 11.03
C SER A 25 -10.02 -4.53 11.29
N GLN A 26 -10.90 -4.83 10.33
CA GLN A 26 -11.74 -6.03 10.40
C GLN A 26 -10.95 -7.33 10.24
N GLY A 27 -9.68 -7.21 9.88
CA GLY A 27 -8.82 -8.37 9.74
C GLY A 27 -8.98 -9.06 8.39
N ARG A 28 -8.47 -10.27 8.31
CA ARG A 28 -8.52 -11.11 7.12
C ARG A 28 -9.50 -12.26 7.34
N ASP A 29 -9.93 -12.87 6.24
CA ASP A 29 -10.76 -14.07 6.30
C ASP A 29 -10.08 -15.20 7.08
N ARG A 30 -8.74 -15.26 7.00
CA ARG A 30 -7.94 -16.13 7.85
C ARG A 30 -7.28 -15.30 8.94
N GLU A 31 -7.44 -15.74 10.19
CA GLU A 31 -6.71 -15.13 11.28
C GLU A 31 -5.22 -15.42 11.13
N GLU A 32 -4.42 -14.39 11.28
CA GLU A 32 -2.98 -14.50 11.28
C GLU A 32 -2.42 -13.82 12.52
N GLU A 33 -1.30 -14.36 12.99
CA GLU A 33 -0.57 -13.76 14.09
C GLU A 33 -0.11 -12.36 13.69
N GLN A 34 -0.30 -11.39 14.58
CA GLN A 34 0.10 -10.01 14.30
C GLN A 34 1.60 -9.87 14.32
N CYS A 35 2.12 -9.02 13.43
CA CYS A 35 3.54 -8.70 13.38
C CYS A 35 3.90 -7.74 14.52
N ASP A 36 5.11 -7.90 15.08
CA ASP A 36 5.59 -7.02 16.15
C ASP A 36 6.06 -5.66 15.64
N ILE A 37 6.33 -5.53 14.35
CA ILE A 37 6.91 -4.33 13.76
C ILE A 37 5.90 -3.59 12.89
N ARG A 38 5.18 -4.31 12.01
CA ARG A 38 4.30 -3.71 11.02
C ARG A 38 2.84 -3.75 11.45
N THR A 39 2.12 -2.65 11.18
CA THR A 39 0.66 -2.64 11.32
C THR A 39 0.02 -3.54 10.27
N VAL A 40 -1.26 -3.85 10.45
CA VAL A 40 -1.99 -4.70 9.51
C VAL A 40 -2.00 -4.10 8.08
N TYR A 41 -2.13 -2.80 7.95
CA TYR A 41 -2.14 -2.15 6.64
C TYR A 41 -0.76 -2.13 5.99
N GLN A 42 0.30 -1.99 6.77
CA GLN A 42 1.67 -2.10 6.26
C GLN A 42 1.94 -3.51 5.74
N ARG A 43 1.48 -4.53 6.41
CA ARG A 43 1.60 -5.92 5.96
C ARG A 43 0.81 -6.16 4.67
N ASP A 44 -0.38 -5.60 4.58
CA ASP A 44 -1.20 -5.73 3.37
C ASP A 44 -0.51 -5.08 2.17
N ARG A 45 0.04 -3.88 2.36
CA ARG A 45 0.81 -3.20 1.33
C ARG A 45 2.02 -4.04 0.88
N ASP A 46 2.78 -4.55 1.84
CA ASP A 46 3.96 -5.35 1.53
C ASP A 46 3.62 -6.63 0.77
N ARG A 47 2.49 -7.27 1.11
CA ARG A 47 2.04 -8.46 0.39
C ARG A 47 1.67 -8.16 -1.05
N ILE A 48 1.04 -7.02 -1.30
CA ILE A 48 0.71 -6.60 -2.66
C ILE A 48 1.99 -6.41 -3.48
N ILE A 49 2.97 -5.71 -2.90
CA ILE A 49 4.25 -5.46 -3.57
C ILE A 49 4.99 -6.77 -3.90
N HIS A 50 4.86 -7.78 -3.06
CA HIS A 50 5.55 -9.06 -3.24
C HIS A 50 4.70 -10.13 -3.93
N CYS A 51 3.48 -9.83 -4.35
CA CYS A 51 2.63 -10.81 -5.03
C CYS A 51 3.08 -11.05 -6.47
N LYS A 52 2.64 -12.18 -7.03
CA LYS A 52 3.02 -12.57 -8.40
C LYS A 52 2.58 -11.57 -9.45
N ALA A 53 1.37 -11.00 -9.32
CA ALA A 53 0.85 -10.03 -10.27
C ALA A 53 1.72 -8.77 -10.33
N PHE A 54 2.15 -8.27 -9.18
CA PHE A 54 3.03 -7.10 -9.11
C PHE A 54 4.40 -7.41 -9.72
N ARG A 55 4.95 -8.58 -9.44
CA ARG A 55 6.24 -9.00 -10.01
C ARG A 55 6.16 -9.12 -11.53
N ARG A 56 5.06 -9.62 -12.06
CA ARG A 56 4.85 -9.70 -13.53
C ARG A 56 4.83 -8.31 -14.14
N MET A 57 4.14 -7.37 -13.51
CA MET A 57 4.08 -6.00 -13.97
C MET A 57 5.46 -5.36 -14.00
N LYS A 58 6.25 -5.58 -12.94
CA LYS A 58 7.63 -5.10 -12.84
C LYS A 58 8.51 -5.71 -13.93
N HIS A 59 8.38 -6.99 -14.18
CA HIS A 59 9.15 -7.68 -15.22
C HIS A 59 8.82 -7.12 -16.60
N LYS A 60 7.55 -6.97 -16.93
CA LYS A 60 7.14 -6.37 -18.20
C LYS A 60 7.71 -4.97 -18.38
N THR A 61 7.72 -4.17 -17.33
CA THR A 61 8.30 -2.83 -17.34
C THR A 61 9.77 -2.88 -17.73
N GLN A 62 10.54 -3.78 -17.13
CA GLN A 62 11.97 -3.92 -17.41
C GLN A 62 12.22 -4.35 -18.86
N VAL A 63 11.38 -5.22 -19.38
CA VAL A 63 11.52 -5.72 -20.76
C VAL A 63 11.16 -4.64 -21.78
N PHE A 64 10.08 -3.91 -21.56
CA PHE A 64 9.56 -2.96 -22.55
C PHE A 64 10.19 -1.59 -22.52
N LEU A 65 10.70 -1.12 -21.39
CA LEU A 65 11.30 0.20 -21.30
C LEU A 65 12.64 0.30 -22.00
N ALA A 66 13.44 -0.77 -21.96
CA ALA A 66 14.79 -0.76 -22.53
C ALA A 66 14.82 -0.41 -24.01
N PRO A 67 13.97 -1.01 -24.90
CA PRO A 67 14.00 -0.71 -26.32
C PRO A 67 13.12 0.46 -26.77
N MET A 68 12.17 0.91 -25.95
CA MET A 68 11.12 1.82 -26.39
C MET A 68 11.23 3.26 -25.88
N GLY A 69 12.13 3.51 -24.95
CA GLY A 69 12.33 4.86 -24.41
C GLY A 69 11.12 5.40 -23.66
N ASP A 70 10.88 6.71 -23.79
CA ASP A 70 9.91 7.43 -22.97
C ASP A 70 8.46 7.31 -23.42
N HIS A 71 8.19 6.62 -24.52
CA HIS A 71 6.84 6.59 -25.09
C HIS A 71 5.86 5.70 -24.33
N TYR A 72 6.34 4.79 -23.51
CA TYR A 72 5.49 3.87 -22.78
C TYR A 72 5.54 4.13 -21.29
N ARG A 73 4.49 4.79 -20.82
CA ARG A 73 4.19 4.83 -19.41
C ARG A 73 3.59 3.49 -19.06
N THR A 74 4.39 2.63 -18.47
CA THR A 74 3.95 1.30 -18.12
C THR A 74 2.89 1.33 -17.03
N ARG A 75 2.11 0.28 -16.95
CA ARG A 75 1.09 0.10 -15.93
C ARG A 75 1.68 0.17 -14.53
N LEU A 76 2.88 -0.39 -14.33
CA LEU A 76 3.56 -0.34 -13.04
C LEU A 76 3.89 1.11 -12.66
N THR A 77 4.48 1.88 -13.56
CA THR A 77 4.84 3.28 -13.31
C THR A 77 3.61 4.08 -12.96
N HIS A 78 2.53 3.90 -13.72
CA HIS A 78 1.25 4.59 -13.46
C HIS A 78 0.71 4.22 -12.07
N THR A 79 0.70 2.93 -11.73
CA THR A 79 0.21 2.46 -10.44
C THR A 79 1.01 3.06 -9.29
N LEU A 80 2.33 3.09 -9.40
CA LEU A 80 3.19 3.68 -8.38
C LEU A 80 2.98 5.18 -8.22
N GLU A 81 2.79 5.90 -9.33
CA GLU A 81 2.49 7.34 -9.28
C GLU A 81 1.15 7.61 -8.61
N VAL A 82 0.11 6.85 -8.95
CA VAL A 82 -1.20 7.00 -8.34
C VAL A 82 -1.12 6.72 -6.85
N ALA A 83 -0.42 5.66 -6.44
CA ALA A 83 -0.25 5.32 -5.04
C ALA A 83 0.48 6.44 -4.28
N GLN A 84 1.50 7.02 -4.88
CA GLN A 84 2.26 8.12 -4.27
C GLN A 84 1.39 9.37 -4.10
N ILE A 85 0.62 9.74 -5.11
CA ILE A 85 -0.30 10.88 -5.04
C ILE A 85 -1.36 10.64 -3.99
N ALA A 86 -1.96 9.46 -3.98
CA ALA A 86 -2.98 9.09 -3.00
C ALA A 86 -2.43 9.15 -1.58
N ARG A 87 -1.21 8.67 -1.37
CA ARG A 87 -0.54 8.74 -0.08
C ARG A 87 -0.32 10.18 0.37
N THR A 88 0.08 11.05 -0.53
CA THR A 88 0.28 12.49 -0.24
C THR A 88 -1.03 13.14 0.17
N ILE A 89 -2.11 12.86 -0.51
CA ILE A 89 -3.44 13.39 -0.18
C ILE A 89 -3.88 12.86 1.19
N ALA A 90 -3.70 11.58 1.45
CA ALA A 90 -4.03 10.97 2.73
C ALA A 90 -3.26 11.63 3.88
N LYS A 91 -1.98 11.90 3.68
CA LYS A 91 -1.16 12.59 4.66
C LYS A 91 -1.68 13.99 4.96
N ALA A 92 -2.02 14.74 3.92
CA ALA A 92 -2.56 16.10 4.06
C ALA A 92 -3.88 16.12 4.84
N LEU A 93 -4.72 15.12 4.67
CA LEU A 93 -6.00 14.97 5.35
C LEU A 93 -5.90 14.23 6.68
N ARG A 94 -4.72 13.78 7.05
CA ARG A 94 -4.44 12.96 8.24
C ARG A 94 -5.24 11.66 8.25
N LEU A 95 -5.33 11.02 7.10
CA LEU A 95 -5.89 9.70 6.93
C LEU A 95 -4.79 8.64 6.96
N ASN A 96 -5.18 7.37 6.98
CA ASN A 96 -4.20 6.28 7.07
C ASN A 96 -3.47 6.12 5.72
N GLU A 97 -2.20 6.49 5.68
CA GLU A 97 -1.38 6.47 4.46
C GLU A 97 -1.13 5.05 3.97
N ASP A 98 -0.83 4.13 4.87
CA ASP A 98 -0.51 2.74 4.51
C ASP A 98 -1.73 2.03 3.91
N LEU A 99 -2.90 2.25 4.48
CA LEU A 99 -4.14 1.72 3.92
C LEU A 99 -4.42 2.30 2.54
N THR A 100 -4.26 3.60 2.37
CA THR A 100 -4.48 4.29 1.10
C THR A 100 -3.55 3.76 0.02
N GLU A 101 -2.28 3.56 0.34
CA GLU A 101 -1.30 2.99 -0.59
C GLU A 101 -1.66 1.56 -0.97
N ALA A 102 -2.06 0.74 0.00
CA ALA A 102 -2.46 -0.64 -0.25
C ALA A 102 -3.68 -0.71 -1.19
N ILE A 103 -4.67 0.15 -0.97
CA ILE A 103 -5.85 0.22 -1.85
C ILE A 103 -5.46 0.63 -3.27
N ALA A 104 -4.63 1.66 -3.41
CA ALA A 104 -4.20 2.14 -4.72
C ALA A 104 -3.41 1.08 -5.49
N LEU A 105 -2.50 0.39 -4.82
CA LEU A 105 -1.71 -0.69 -5.43
C LEU A 105 -2.59 -1.89 -5.79
N GLY A 106 -3.49 -2.27 -4.90
CA GLY A 106 -4.34 -3.44 -5.10
C GLY A 106 -5.43 -3.23 -6.13
N HIS A 107 -5.92 -2.01 -6.27
CA HIS A 107 -6.98 -1.67 -7.23
C HIS A 107 -6.58 -2.02 -8.66
N ASP A 108 -5.38 -1.64 -9.05
CA ASP A 108 -4.90 -1.87 -10.41
C ASP A 108 -4.64 -3.36 -10.67
N LEU A 109 -4.13 -4.07 -9.68
CA LEU A 109 -3.90 -5.52 -9.79
C LEU A 109 -5.21 -6.31 -9.85
N GLY A 110 -6.26 -5.81 -9.24
CA GLY A 110 -7.57 -6.47 -9.22
C GLY A 110 -8.31 -6.42 -10.54
N HIS A 111 -7.85 -5.62 -11.50
CA HIS A 111 -8.50 -5.47 -12.80
C HIS A 111 -7.94 -6.40 -13.89
N THR A 112 -7.01 -7.27 -13.53
CA THR A 112 -6.46 -8.20 -14.53
C THR A 112 -7.20 -9.55 -14.58
#